data_7b034d89038bea828b26623fb7d683cc
#
_entry.id   7b034d89038bea828b26623fb7d683cc
#
_cell.length_a   1.000
_cell.length_b   1.000
_cell.length_c   1.000
_cell.angle_alpha   90.00
_cell.angle_beta   90.00
_cell.angle_gamma   90.00
#
_symmetry.space_group_name_H-M   'P 1'
#
loop_
_entity.id
_entity.type
_entity.pdbx_description
1 polymer ?
#
loop_
_entity_poly.entity_id
_entity_poly.type
_entity_poly.pdbx_seq_one_letter_code
_entity_poly.pdbx_strand_id
1 'polypeptide(L)'
;MMKRRILTGLLACCLSLSLALPGFAAGAIPSPGEVSQVVTALGVLDGSSGGSLELSRNVTRAEFITMALKASPNGDQVGEASTSPYPDVPYTHWAAGYVEAAVAAGLVTAYSDGTFRPDNPITLAEGATIALGLLGYTAEDYSGAYPTPQLALYRSKGLDQGVSAQRASDSLTRQDAMYRFYNLMTANTREGSVYVSQLGYSLNAAGELDLVGLINGEMEGPLVASGDWRSSIPFSLEGVAVNRNGTISNLGAIQENDVIYWNQSMRTLWVSSEKVMGIIQSLEPSASSPTSVQVLGRTYEIESAQAALALSDLGTYGVGDTVTLLLGRSGGVAAVAGPSAVKNELCGVVTETQRSTYDDGHGGTYTADMVTILATDGSTYQYQWTANYLEAGDPVGVSFDAGGSVTLTHLSSSGLNGIVSRDGARVGDRRFADGAEILDVTGSSAVKIFPSRLAGLNLTRDNVTYYSLNGSGEIDRLILNDATGDAGQFGILIRMDDTGDDWSSLYSYEYDLGGSVYTLPASTTRFPVSLGGIRVVGDPADPDRLYSLNEVKADGVSGSTLRAGSRSYTISDQVVVYEYRDRQYFPSTLDRVQELGLSLTGWYDRPENQGGRIRVIVAR
;
A
#
# COMPACT_ATOMS: atom_id res chain seq x y z
N MET A 1 36.11 36.04 0.50
CA MET A 1 36.39 36.27 1.94
C MET A 1 35.25 35.71 2.79
N MET A 2 35.69 34.89 3.70
CA MET A 2 35.08 34.40 4.96
C MET A 2 33.83 33.52 4.92
N LYS A 3 34.12 32.22 5.04
CA LYS A 3 33.26 31.13 5.54
C LYS A 3 32.82 31.42 6.99
N ARG A 4 31.52 31.21 7.29
CA ARG A 4 31.09 30.99 8.68
C ARG A 4 30.45 29.60 8.77
N ARG A 5 31.18 28.71 9.41
CA ARG A 5 30.68 27.43 9.94
C ARG A 5 29.97 27.75 11.26
N ILE A 6 28.71 27.27 11.41
CA ILE A 6 28.03 27.23 12.70
C ILE A 6 28.15 25.80 13.21
N LEU A 7 28.88 25.68 14.31
CA LEU A 7 29.08 24.46 15.09
C LEU A 7 27.93 24.38 16.10
N THR A 8 27.10 23.36 16.00
CA THR A 8 26.07 23.11 17.02
C THR A 8 26.60 22.08 18.01
N GLY A 9 26.77 22.54 19.27
CA GLY A 9 27.27 21.70 20.35
C GLY A 9 26.24 20.70 20.85
N LEU A 10 26.67 19.45 21.00
CA LEU A 10 26.00 18.41 21.75
C LEU A 10 26.13 18.71 23.25
N LEU A 11 24.99 18.89 23.92
CA LEU A 11 24.90 18.86 25.38
C LEU A 11 24.54 17.42 25.80
N ALA A 12 25.54 16.69 26.27
CA ALA A 12 25.33 15.37 26.87
C ALA A 12 24.81 15.55 28.30
N CYS A 13 23.53 15.26 28.54
CA CYS A 13 22.98 15.05 29.88
C CYS A 13 23.01 13.56 30.19
N CYS A 14 23.99 13.14 31.00
CA CYS A 14 23.99 11.83 31.64
C CYS A 14 22.88 11.77 32.70
N LEU A 15 21.76 11.13 32.39
CA LEU A 15 20.81 10.64 33.38
C LEU A 15 20.99 9.12 33.45
N SER A 16 21.55 8.66 34.58
CA SER A 16 21.55 7.25 34.99
C SER A 16 20.12 6.80 35.23
N LEU A 17 19.50 6.18 34.21
CA LEU A 17 18.24 5.48 34.37
C LEU A 17 18.56 4.00 34.59
N SER A 18 18.20 3.48 35.77
CA SER A 18 18.18 2.07 36.10
C SER A 18 17.41 1.31 35.03
N LEU A 19 18.11 0.41 34.33
CA LEU A 19 17.54 -0.60 33.43
C LEU A 19 16.61 -1.54 34.23
N ALA A 20 15.33 -1.17 34.34
CA ALA A 20 14.29 -2.17 34.45
C ALA A 20 14.16 -2.78 33.03
N LEU A 21 14.63 -4.01 32.88
CA LEU A 21 14.32 -4.83 31.72
C LEU A 21 12.79 -4.86 31.60
N PRO A 22 12.19 -4.41 30.49
CA PRO A 22 10.78 -4.67 30.27
C PRO A 22 10.64 -6.19 30.21
N GLY A 23 9.90 -6.75 31.16
CA GLY A 23 9.45 -8.12 31.06
C GLY A 23 8.67 -8.21 29.74
N PHE A 24 9.11 -9.08 28.84
CA PHE A 24 8.34 -9.42 27.66
C PHE A 24 6.97 -9.91 28.15
N ALA A 25 5.93 -9.11 27.94
CA ALA A 25 4.58 -9.63 27.90
C ALA A 25 4.63 -10.70 26.81
N ALA A 26 4.26 -11.94 27.13
CA ALA A 26 4.12 -13.00 26.14
C ALA A 26 3.11 -12.48 25.11
N GLY A 27 3.60 -12.06 23.95
CA GLY A 27 2.79 -11.58 22.86
C GLY A 27 1.78 -12.66 22.47
N ALA A 28 0.61 -12.28 22.04
CA ALA A 28 -0.36 -13.23 21.51
C ALA A 28 0.31 -14.01 20.35
N ILE A 29 0.10 -15.34 20.30
CA ILE A 29 0.59 -16.17 19.19
C ILE A 29 -0.03 -15.62 17.89
N PRO A 30 0.77 -15.24 16.89
CA PRO A 30 0.26 -14.70 15.64
C PRO A 30 -0.71 -15.66 14.95
N SER A 31 -1.66 -15.11 14.21
CA SER A 31 -2.66 -15.93 13.50
C SER A 31 -2.00 -16.82 12.43
N PRO A 32 -2.52 -18.01 12.14
CA PRO A 32 -1.98 -18.85 11.06
C PRO A 32 -1.94 -18.14 9.70
N GLY A 33 -2.87 -17.22 9.45
CA GLY A 33 -2.91 -16.43 8.23
C GLY A 33 -1.71 -15.48 8.10
N GLU A 34 -1.42 -14.73 9.14
CA GLU A 34 -0.27 -13.82 9.21
C GLU A 34 1.06 -14.57 9.10
N VAL A 35 1.22 -15.64 9.88
CA VAL A 35 2.42 -16.49 9.83
C VAL A 35 2.65 -17.06 8.44
N SER A 36 1.57 -17.52 7.77
CA SER A 36 1.67 -18.06 6.41
C SER A 36 2.10 -17.00 5.40
N GLN A 37 1.58 -15.76 5.51
CA GLN A 37 1.98 -14.66 4.60
C GLN A 37 3.48 -14.37 4.69
N VAL A 38 4.05 -14.31 5.89
CA VAL A 38 5.50 -14.07 6.08
C VAL A 38 6.34 -15.17 5.44
N VAL A 39 6.07 -16.44 5.80
CA VAL A 39 6.93 -17.54 5.36
C VAL A 39 6.77 -17.86 3.87
N THR A 40 5.59 -17.57 3.28
CA THR A 40 5.41 -17.69 1.84
C THR A 40 6.00 -16.49 1.10
N ALA A 41 5.89 -15.27 1.62
CA ALA A 41 6.54 -14.11 1.01
C ALA A 41 8.06 -14.32 0.88
N LEU A 42 8.69 -14.83 1.93
CA LEU A 42 10.13 -15.18 1.96
C LEU A 42 10.49 -16.43 1.13
N GLY A 43 9.53 -17.07 0.47
CA GLY A 43 9.79 -18.30 -0.29
C GLY A 43 10.20 -19.51 0.58
N VAL A 44 10.08 -19.42 1.91
CA VAL A 44 10.45 -20.50 2.84
C VAL A 44 9.49 -21.67 2.74
N LEU A 45 8.20 -21.40 2.51
CA LEU A 45 7.16 -22.40 2.40
C LEU A 45 6.33 -22.15 1.14
N ASP A 46 6.43 -23.03 0.16
CA ASP A 46 5.63 -22.97 -1.07
C ASP A 46 4.38 -23.85 -0.94
N GLY A 47 3.29 -23.41 -1.60
CA GLY A 47 2.10 -24.24 -1.78
C GLY A 47 2.27 -25.32 -2.85
N SER A 48 1.37 -26.29 -2.86
CA SER A 48 1.21 -27.22 -4.00
C SER A 48 0.84 -26.48 -5.29
N SER A 49 0.83 -27.17 -6.43
CA SER A 49 0.42 -26.58 -7.72
C SER A 49 -0.97 -25.91 -7.69
N GLY A 50 -1.85 -26.34 -6.78
CA GLY A 50 -3.16 -25.71 -6.52
C GLY A 50 -3.16 -24.62 -5.44
N GLY A 51 -1.99 -24.22 -4.93
CA GLY A 51 -1.85 -23.14 -3.91
C GLY A 51 -2.08 -23.61 -2.45
N SER A 52 -2.44 -24.87 -2.21
CA SER A 52 -2.63 -25.40 -0.85
C SER A 52 -1.30 -25.56 -0.14
N LEU A 53 -1.17 -25.05 1.07
CA LEU A 53 0.02 -25.23 1.93
C LEU A 53 0.10 -26.59 2.60
N GLU A 54 -0.94 -27.44 2.53
CA GLU A 54 -0.99 -28.79 3.12
C GLU A 54 -0.52 -28.85 4.58
N LEU A 55 -0.96 -27.90 5.40
CA LEU A 55 -0.41 -27.61 6.73
C LEU A 55 -0.41 -28.78 7.70
N SER A 56 -1.32 -29.76 7.53
CA SER A 56 -1.41 -30.95 8.38
C SER A 56 -0.44 -32.08 8.00
N ARG A 57 0.21 -32.01 6.81
CA ARG A 57 1.16 -33.01 6.33
C ARG A 57 2.48 -32.90 7.09
N ASN A 58 3.09 -34.05 7.41
CA ASN A 58 4.43 -34.07 7.98
C ASN A 58 5.46 -33.54 6.98
N VAL A 59 6.45 -32.82 7.49
CA VAL A 59 7.61 -32.33 6.71
C VAL A 59 8.70 -33.39 6.72
N THR A 60 9.26 -33.67 5.52
CA THR A 60 10.43 -34.54 5.42
C THR A 60 11.71 -33.79 5.78
N ARG A 61 12.79 -34.54 6.07
CA ARG A 61 14.11 -33.95 6.37
C ARG A 61 14.63 -33.11 5.20
N ALA A 62 14.48 -33.61 3.97
CA ALA A 62 14.88 -32.85 2.78
C ALA A 62 14.08 -31.53 2.63
N GLU A 63 12.76 -31.58 2.81
CA GLU A 63 11.91 -30.39 2.76
C GLU A 63 12.29 -29.38 3.83
N PHE A 64 12.49 -29.84 5.08
CA PHE A 64 12.82 -28.95 6.18
C PHE A 64 14.18 -28.25 5.98
N ILE A 65 15.17 -28.96 5.46
CA ILE A 65 16.48 -28.40 5.12
C ILE A 65 16.38 -27.37 4.02
N THR A 66 15.57 -27.64 3.00
CA THR A 66 15.29 -26.67 1.94
C THR A 66 14.65 -25.40 2.50
N MET A 67 13.65 -25.54 3.38
CA MET A 67 13.04 -24.40 4.08
C MET A 67 14.07 -23.64 4.92
N ALA A 68 14.95 -24.34 5.65
CA ALA A 68 15.97 -23.76 6.50
C ALA A 68 16.99 -22.92 5.70
N LEU A 69 17.42 -23.42 4.56
CA LEU A 69 18.34 -22.67 3.70
C LEU A 69 17.65 -21.50 3.00
N LYS A 70 16.43 -21.67 2.50
CA LYS A 70 15.63 -20.56 1.97
C LYS A 70 15.38 -19.47 3.02
N ALA A 71 15.28 -19.84 4.30
CA ALA A 71 15.17 -18.91 5.41
C ALA A 71 16.51 -18.27 5.81
N SER A 72 17.62 -18.56 5.14
CA SER A 72 18.96 -18.07 5.47
C SER A 72 19.43 -17.01 4.47
N PRO A 73 20.42 -16.17 4.84
CA PRO A 73 20.98 -15.15 3.94
C PRO A 73 21.60 -15.70 2.64
N ASN A 74 21.86 -17.00 2.58
CA ASN A 74 22.48 -17.67 1.43
C ASN A 74 21.47 -18.55 0.66
N GLY A 75 20.18 -18.43 0.94
CA GLY A 75 19.15 -19.29 0.33
C GLY A 75 19.13 -19.24 -1.20
N ASP A 76 19.31 -18.06 -1.76
CA ASP A 76 19.32 -17.83 -3.22
C ASP A 76 20.61 -18.29 -3.92
N GLN A 77 21.64 -18.66 -3.16
CA GLN A 77 22.94 -19.08 -3.69
C GLN A 77 23.07 -20.59 -3.80
N VAL A 78 22.04 -21.35 -3.40
CA VAL A 78 22.07 -22.80 -3.47
C VAL A 78 21.95 -23.25 -4.93
N GLY A 79 23.05 -23.79 -5.46
CA GLY A 79 23.11 -24.34 -6.81
C GLY A 79 22.70 -25.81 -6.88
N GLU A 80 22.75 -26.37 -8.10
CA GLU A 80 22.60 -27.83 -8.30
C GLU A 80 23.83 -28.57 -7.75
N ALA A 81 23.60 -29.73 -7.12
CA ALA A 81 24.70 -30.56 -6.63
C ALA A 81 25.46 -31.18 -7.79
N SER A 82 26.78 -31.11 -7.72
CA SER A 82 27.67 -31.78 -8.68
C SER A 82 28.02 -33.23 -8.31
N THR A 83 27.84 -33.57 -7.02
CA THR A 83 28.14 -34.88 -6.45
C THR A 83 26.99 -35.30 -5.52
N SER A 84 26.92 -36.64 -5.26
CA SER A 84 25.94 -37.17 -4.30
C SER A 84 26.42 -36.90 -2.87
N PRO A 85 25.75 -35.99 -2.09
CA PRO A 85 26.18 -35.66 -0.73
C PRO A 85 26.11 -36.86 0.22
N TYR A 86 25.18 -37.78 -0.01
CA TYR A 86 25.02 -39.02 0.75
C TYR A 86 24.63 -40.18 -0.19
N PRO A 87 24.83 -41.45 0.21
CA PRO A 87 24.49 -42.62 -0.61
C PRO A 87 23.01 -42.68 -0.99
N ASP A 88 22.13 -42.21 -0.12
CA ASP A 88 20.67 -42.11 -0.31
C ASP A 88 20.16 -40.76 -0.79
N VAL A 89 21.07 -39.82 -1.13
CA VAL A 89 20.77 -38.53 -1.77
C VAL A 89 21.64 -38.43 -3.04
N PRO A 90 21.25 -39.06 -4.16
CA PRO A 90 21.99 -38.94 -5.40
C PRO A 90 21.98 -37.47 -5.89
N TYR A 91 22.99 -37.07 -6.65
CA TYR A 91 23.08 -35.70 -7.19
C TYR A 91 21.86 -35.28 -8.02
N THR A 92 21.12 -36.26 -8.55
CA THR A 92 19.86 -36.05 -9.29
C THR A 92 18.65 -35.86 -8.37
N HIS A 93 18.81 -36.05 -7.05
CA HIS A 93 17.73 -35.81 -6.11
C HIS A 93 17.43 -34.30 -6.04
N TRP A 94 16.16 -33.92 -6.07
CA TRP A 94 15.74 -32.51 -6.10
C TRP A 94 16.34 -31.65 -4.97
N ALA A 95 16.59 -32.23 -3.80
CA ALA A 95 17.15 -31.54 -2.64
C ALA A 95 18.68 -31.67 -2.52
N ALA A 96 19.38 -32.30 -3.48
CA ALA A 96 20.80 -32.62 -3.33
C ALA A 96 21.66 -31.37 -3.08
N GLY A 97 21.44 -30.28 -3.82
CA GLY A 97 22.13 -29.01 -3.61
C GLY A 97 21.87 -28.40 -2.23
N TYR A 98 20.63 -28.46 -1.75
CA TYR A 98 20.28 -27.98 -0.42
C TYR A 98 20.91 -28.82 0.68
N VAL A 99 20.94 -30.14 0.52
CA VAL A 99 21.61 -31.04 1.48
C VAL A 99 23.11 -30.77 1.52
N GLU A 100 23.77 -30.62 0.36
CA GLU A 100 25.19 -30.28 0.23
C GLU A 100 25.51 -28.94 0.94
N ALA A 101 24.72 -27.90 0.67
CA ALA A 101 24.88 -26.60 1.30
C ALA A 101 24.64 -26.62 2.82
N ALA A 102 23.65 -27.38 3.29
CA ALA A 102 23.36 -27.51 4.73
C ALA A 102 24.48 -28.28 5.48
N VAL A 103 25.08 -29.29 4.85
CA VAL A 103 26.26 -29.98 5.38
C VAL A 103 27.45 -29.05 5.46
N ALA A 104 27.73 -28.30 4.39
CA ALA A 104 28.80 -27.30 4.34
C ALA A 104 28.64 -26.21 5.41
N ALA A 105 27.39 -25.79 5.68
CA ALA A 105 27.07 -24.84 6.73
C ALA A 105 27.07 -25.47 8.16
N GLY A 106 27.29 -26.77 8.29
CA GLY A 106 27.27 -27.44 9.60
C GLY A 106 25.88 -27.58 10.25
N LEU A 107 24.82 -27.34 9.48
CA LEU A 107 23.43 -27.39 9.98
C LEU A 107 22.95 -28.83 10.17
N VAL A 108 23.48 -29.78 9.43
CA VAL A 108 23.08 -31.20 9.47
C VAL A 108 24.27 -32.13 9.32
N THR A 109 24.10 -33.35 9.82
CA THR A 109 25.04 -34.46 9.66
C THR A 109 24.28 -35.73 9.26
N ALA A 110 25.03 -36.72 8.73
CA ALA A 110 24.50 -38.07 8.52
C ALA A 110 24.07 -38.75 9.81
N TYR A 111 23.20 -39.75 9.68
CA TYR A 111 22.99 -40.74 10.73
C TYR A 111 24.23 -41.64 10.91
N SER A 112 24.28 -42.39 11.99
CA SER A 112 25.42 -43.26 12.32
C SER A 112 25.70 -44.37 11.29
N ASP A 113 24.71 -44.67 10.42
CA ASP A 113 24.84 -45.62 9.33
C ASP A 113 25.32 -44.95 8.00
N GLY A 114 25.63 -43.68 8.05
CA GLY A 114 26.09 -42.90 6.88
C GLY A 114 24.99 -42.45 5.94
N THR A 115 23.72 -42.65 6.25
CA THR A 115 22.57 -42.20 5.44
C THR A 115 22.07 -40.83 5.90
N PHE A 116 21.37 -40.12 5.02
CA PHE A 116 20.71 -38.84 5.31
C PHE A 116 19.21 -38.99 5.61
N ARG A 117 18.56 -39.94 4.96
CA ARG A 117 17.12 -40.25 5.05
C ARG A 117 16.24 -39.09 4.63
N PRO A 118 16.33 -38.62 3.35
CA PRO A 118 15.68 -37.41 2.88
C PRO A 118 14.16 -37.42 3.03
N ASP A 119 13.52 -38.58 2.83
CA ASP A 119 12.06 -38.74 2.84
C ASP A 119 11.47 -39.04 4.23
N ASN A 120 12.31 -39.24 5.25
CA ASN A 120 11.83 -39.47 6.61
C ASN A 120 11.23 -38.16 7.17
N PRO A 121 10.11 -38.24 7.93
CA PRO A 121 9.63 -37.12 8.68
C PRO A 121 10.69 -36.56 9.63
N ILE A 122 10.90 -35.25 9.64
CA ILE A 122 11.83 -34.61 10.56
C ILE A 122 11.23 -34.56 11.97
N THR A 123 12.05 -34.79 12.98
CA THR A 123 11.61 -34.73 14.37
C THR A 123 11.75 -33.33 14.98
N LEU A 124 11.04 -33.07 16.09
CA LEU A 124 11.17 -31.81 16.84
C LEU A 124 12.63 -31.54 17.24
N ALA A 125 13.36 -32.57 17.72
CA ALA A 125 14.75 -32.43 18.15
C ALA A 125 15.68 -32.05 16.99
N GLU A 126 15.54 -32.70 15.86
CA GLU A 126 16.34 -32.41 14.65
C GLU A 126 16.06 -30.99 14.11
N GLY A 127 14.78 -30.65 13.94
CA GLY A 127 14.41 -29.32 13.46
C GLY A 127 14.76 -28.19 14.43
N ALA A 128 14.72 -28.44 15.76
CA ALA A 128 15.17 -27.47 16.76
C ALA A 128 16.69 -27.22 16.63
N THR A 129 17.48 -28.28 16.42
CA THR A 129 18.93 -28.16 16.25
C THR A 129 19.28 -27.33 14.99
N ILE A 130 18.58 -27.57 13.89
CA ILE A 130 18.77 -26.79 12.64
C ILE A 130 18.41 -25.32 12.85
N ALA A 131 17.26 -25.02 13.48
CA ALA A 131 16.85 -23.65 13.75
C ALA A 131 17.84 -22.91 14.67
N LEU A 132 18.39 -23.59 15.69
CA LEU A 132 19.45 -23.02 16.53
C LEU A 132 20.76 -22.83 15.76
N GLY A 133 21.09 -23.72 14.83
CA GLY A 133 22.22 -23.54 13.92
C GLY A 133 22.11 -22.28 13.07
N LEU A 134 20.92 -21.99 12.55
CA LEU A 134 20.64 -20.73 11.82
C LEU A 134 20.82 -19.49 12.73
N LEU A 135 20.50 -19.58 14.01
CA LEU A 135 20.77 -18.52 14.99
C LEU A 135 22.26 -18.41 15.39
N GLY A 136 23.14 -19.25 14.83
CA GLY A 136 24.58 -19.24 15.08
C GLY A 136 25.04 -20.11 16.27
N TYR A 137 24.16 -20.94 16.85
CA TYR A 137 24.55 -21.86 17.92
C TYR A 137 25.19 -23.14 17.37
N THR A 138 26.27 -23.56 17.97
CA THR A 138 27.07 -24.73 17.61
C THR A 138 27.08 -25.78 18.69
N ALA A 139 27.70 -26.95 18.43
CA ALA A 139 27.83 -28.03 19.43
C ALA A 139 28.55 -27.59 20.73
N GLU A 140 29.39 -26.55 20.64
CA GLU A 140 30.13 -26.02 21.79
C GLU A 140 29.24 -25.24 22.78
N ASP A 141 28.08 -24.78 22.33
CA ASP A 141 27.12 -24.01 23.14
C ASP A 141 26.21 -24.92 24.01
N TYR A 142 26.30 -26.24 23.84
CA TYR A 142 25.44 -27.18 24.52
C TYR A 142 26.22 -27.99 25.59
N SER A 143 25.66 -28.09 26.79
CA SER A 143 26.20 -28.93 27.86
C SER A 143 25.15 -29.96 28.28
N GLY A 144 25.47 -31.26 28.13
CA GLY A 144 24.56 -32.35 28.45
C GLY A 144 24.24 -33.25 27.26
N ALA A 145 23.41 -34.26 27.49
CA ALA A 145 23.07 -35.25 26.45
C ALA A 145 22.00 -34.72 25.50
N TYR A 146 22.27 -34.87 24.19
CA TYR A 146 21.29 -34.61 23.14
C TYR A 146 19.99 -35.41 23.36
N PRO A 147 18.80 -34.83 23.14
CA PRO A 147 18.54 -33.47 22.62
C PRO A 147 18.14 -32.47 23.73
N THR A 148 18.36 -32.79 25.00
CA THR A 148 17.82 -31.99 26.13
C THR A 148 18.28 -30.52 26.13
N PRO A 149 19.59 -30.20 26.01
CA PRO A 149 20.03 -28.81 26.04
C PRO A 149 19.56 -28.02 24.80
N GLN A 150 19.52 -28.66 23.60
CA GLN A 150 19.01 -28.04 22.39
C GLN A 150 17.54 -27.65 22.55
N LEU A 151 16.70 -28.53 23.05
CA LEU A 151 15.27 -28.25 23.26
C LEU A 151 15.03 -27.20 24.36
N ALA A 152 15.88 -27.17 25.39
CA ALA A 152 15.82 -26.13 26.43
C ALA A 152 16.13 -24.74 25.83
N LEU A 153 17.21 -24.64 25.06
CA LEU A 153 17.60 -23.39 24.37
C LEU A 153 16.55 -22.99 23.34
N TYR A 154 16.06 -23.92 22.53
CA TYR A 154 15.01 -23.73 21.55
C TYR A 154 13.76 -23.05 22.15
N ARG A 155 13.30 -23.57 23.30
CA ARG A 155 12.16 -22.99 24.03
C ARG A 155 12.48 -21.61 24.63
N SER A 156 13.68 -21.45 25.19
CA SER A 156 14.11 -20.17 25.76
C SER A 156 14.22 -19.04 24.73
N LYS A 157 14.35 -19.40 23.45
CA LYS A 157 14.36 -18.46 22.30
C LYS A 157 12.97 -18.21 21.73
N GLY A 158 11.92 -18.82 22.29
CA GLY A 158 10.55 -18.66 21.82
C GLY A 158 10.25 -19.36 20.49
N LEU A 159 11.13 -20.24 20.02
CA LEU A 159 10.99 -20.91 18.72
C LEU A 159 9.86 -21.96 18.70
N ASP A 160 9.30 -22.32 19.87
CA ASP A 160 8.22 -23.29 20.04
C ASP A 160 6.82 -22.65 20.03
N GLN A 161 6.69 -21.35 19.92
CA GLN A 161 5.39 -20.69 19.91
C GLN A 161 4.56 -21.15 18.71
N GLY A 162 3.32 -21.58 18.94
CA GLY A 162 2.42 -22.10 17.89
C GLY A 162 2.80 -23.48 17.34
N VAL A 163 3.92 -24.09 17.77
CA VAL A 163 4.35 -25.44 17.37
C VAL A 163 3.60 -26.49 18.20
N SER A 164 2.96 -27.45 17.54
CA SER A 164 2.16 -28.50 18.19
C SER A 164 3.00 -29.68 18.74
N ALA A 165 4.14 -29.96 18.12
CA ALA A 165 5.06 -31.02 18.55
C ALA A 165 5.67 -30.70 19.95
N GLN A 166 5.62 -31.64 20.87
CA GLN A 166 6.06 -31.46 22.26
C GLN A 166 7.23 -32.33 22.65
N ARG A 167 7.29 -33.57 22.14
CA ARG A 167 8.32 -34.54 22.44
C ARG A 167 9.45 -34.48 21.44
N ALA A 168 10.65 -34.75 21.84
CA ALA A 168 11.83 -34.77 20.99
C ALA A 168 11.66 -35.62 19.71
N SER A 169 10.93 -36.71 19.80
CA SER A 169 10.66 -37.64 18.69
C SER A 169 9.42 -37.34 17.88
N ASP A 170 8.62 -36.34 18.26
CA ASP A 170 7.42 -35.98 17.50
C ASP A 170 7.81 -35.46 16.10
N SER A 171 7.15 -35.96 15.09
CA SER A 171 7.32 -35.45 13.70
C SER A 171 6.70 -34.08 13.58
N LEU A 172 7.38 -33.19 12.86
CA LEU A 172 6.86 -31.85 12.54
C LEU A 172 5.92 -31.89 11.37
N THR A 173 4.79 -31.20 11.51
CA THR A 173 3.90 -30.88 10.39
C THR A 173 4.41 -29.65 9.64
N ARG A 174 3.85 -29.38 8.44
CA ARG A 174 4.12 -28.13 7.70
C ARG A 174 3.67 -26.89 8.49
N GLN A 175 2.62 -27.01 9.29
CA GLN A 175 2.21 -25.95 10.21
C GLN A 175 3.25 -25.72 11.32
N ASP A 176 3.81 -26.76 11.88
CA ASP A 176 4.88 -26.63 12.88
C ASP A 176 6.13 -25.98 12.29
N ALA A 177 6.51 -26.35 11.06
CA ALA A 177 7.61 -25.72 10.33
C ALA A 177 7.32 -24.25 10.05
N MET A 178 6.11 -23.92 9.60
CA MET A 178 5.64 -22.56 9.32
C MET A 178 5.81 -21.65 10.55
N TYR A 179 5.27 -22.05 11.71
CA TYR A 179 5.43 -21.28 12.95
C TYR A 179 6.88 -21.16 13.39
N ARG A 180 7.66 -22.23 13.26
CA ARG A 180 9.07 -22.22 13.63
C ARG A 180 9.89 -21.23 12.81
N PHE A 181 9.72 -21.19 11.48
CA PHE A 181 10.44 -20.25 10.65
C PHE A 181 9.96 -18.82 10.85
N TYR A 182 8.69 -18.61 11.15
CA TYR A 182 8.21 -17.30 11.60
C TYR A 182 8.89 -16.85 12.90
N ASN A 183 8.90 -17.72 13.92
CA ASN A 183 9.52 -17.41 15.20
C ASN A 183 11.04 -17.19 15.07
N LEU A 184 11.69 -17.86 14.11
CA LEU A 184 13.10 -17.65 13.80
C LEU A 184 13.35 -16.21 13.36
N MET A 185 12.45 -15.62 12.55
CA MET A 185 12.62 -14.25 12.03
C MET A 185 12.68 -13.21 13.16
N THR A 186 11.91 -13.41 14.23
CA THR A 186 11.85 -12.49 15.37
C THR A 186 12.84 -12.84 16.50
N ALA A 187 13.50 -14.01 16.43
CA ALA A 187 14.43 -14.46 17.46
C ALA A 187 15.78 -13.72 17.40
N ASN A 188 16.41 -13.57 18.57
CA ASN A 188 17.77 -13.05 18.64
C ASN A 188 18.78 -14.15 18.32
N THR A 189 19.73 -13.85 17.45
CA THR A 189 20.90 -14.69 17.16
C THR A 189 21.77 -14.88 18.42
N ARG A 190 22.76 -15.75 18.34
CA ARG A 190 23.77 -15.92 19.38
C ARG A 190 24.52 -14.61 19.68
N GLU A 191 24.72 -13.78 18.65
CA GLU A 191 25.41 -12.49 18.76
C GLU A 191 24.50 -11.35 19.27
N GLY A 192 23.19 -11.62 19.43
CA GLY A 192 22.24 -10.66 20.00
C GLY A 192 21.48 -9.81 18.99
N SER A 193 21.77 -9.90 17.69
CA SER A 193 20.97 -9.25 16.65
C SER A 193 19.67 -10.01 16.35
N VAL A 194 18.64 -9.34 15.92
CA VAL A 194 17.41 -10.00 15.45
C VAL A 194 17.69 -10.73 14.13
N TYR A 195 17.25 -12.00 14.01
CA TYR A 195 17.60 -12.84 12.86
C TYR A 195 17.18 -12.24 11.52
N VAL A 196 15.96 -11.70 11.42
CA VAL A 196 15.45 -11.13 10.17
C VAL A 196 16.31 -9.98 9.62
N SER A 197 17.10 -9.31 10.48
CA SER A 197 18.03 -8.27 10.02
C SER A 197 19.15 -8.80 9.12
N GLN A 198 19.47 -10.08 9.20
CA GLN A 198 20.42 -10.73 8.29
C GLN A 198 19.85 -10.93 6.89
N LEU A 199 18.52 -10.89 6.75
CA LEU A 199 17.78 -10.95 5.48
C LEU A 199 17.48 -9.54 4.94
N GLY A 200 17.95 -8.48 5.62
CA GLY A 200 17.71 -7.09 5.20
C GLY A 200 16.41 -6.47 5.70
N TYR A 201 15.66 -7.16 6.56
CA TYR A 201 14.39 -6.68 7.12
C TYR A 201 14.52 -6.25 8.57
N SER A 202 13.52 -5.53 9.08
CA SER A 202 13.50 -5.03 10.45
C SER A 202 12.19 -5.36 11.16
N LEU A 203 12.22 -5.26 12.48
CA LEU A 203 11.00 -5.25 13.28
C LEU A 203 10.47 -3.81 13.38
N ASN A 204 9.16 -3.67 13.51
CA ASN A 204 8.52 -2.40 13.83
C ASN A 204 8.80 -1.99 15.30
N ALA A 205 8.31 -0.82 15.71
CA ALA A 205 8.50 -0.32 17.07
C ALA A 205 7.86 -1.19 18.18
N ALA A 206 6.90 -2.04 17.82
CA ALA A 206 6.28 -3.00 18.73
C ALA A 206 7.08 -4.33 18.85
N GLY A 207 8.13 -4.50 18.05
CA GLY A 207 8.94 -5.73 18.01
C GLY A 207 8.35 -6.82 17.12
N GLU A 208 7.42 -6.48 16.23
CA GLU A 208 6.78 -7.36 15.26
C GLU A 208 7.41 -7.20 13.87
N LEU A 209 7.27 -8.19 13.01
CA LEU A 209 7.74 -8.10 11.63
C LEU A 209 6.98 -7.00 10.87
N ASP A 210 7.71 -6.15 10.17
CA ASP A 210 7.12 -5.24 9.17
C ASP A 210 6.68 -6.05 7.94
N LEU A 211 5.48 -6.61 8.01
CA LEU A 211 4.91 -7.45 6.96
C LEU A 211 4.79 -6.73 5.62
N VAL A 212 4.44 -5.44 5.65
CA VAL A 212 4.28 -4.65 4.42
C VAL A 212 5.64 -4.41 3.76
N GLY A 213 6.64 -4.00 4.54
CA GLY A 213 8.00 -3.82 4.08
C GLY A 213 8.61 -5.12 3.54
N LEU A 214 8.37 -6.23 4.24
CA LEU A 214 8.83 -7.56 3.81
C LEU A 214 8.18 -8.00 2.49
N ILE A 215 6.86 -7.94 2.37
CA ILE A 215 6.17 -8.31 1.13
C ILE A 215 6.62 -7.41 -0.02
N ASN A 216 6.78 -6.11 0.20
CA ASN A 216 7.25 -5.18 -0.83
C ASN A 216 8.70 -5.50 -1.26
N GLY A 217 9.57 -5.88 -0.34
CA GLY A 217 10.95 -6.26 -0.64
C GLY A 217 11.09 -7.57 -1.43
N GLU A 218 10.14 -8.49 -1.25
CA GLU A 218 10.11 -9.79 -1.92
C GLU A 218 9.25 -9.81 -3.20
N MET A 219 8.79 -8.65 -3.65
CA MET A 219 8.09 -8.54 -4.94
C MET A 219 9.07 -8.45 -6.09
N GLU A 220 8.84 -9.25 -7.11
CA GLU A 220 9.47 -9.15 -8.42
C GLU A 220 8.67 -8.21 -9.34
N GLY A 221 9.33 -7.62 -10.32
CA GLY A 221 8.78 -6.63 -11.26
C GLY A 221 9.54 -5.31 -11.21
N PRO A 222 9.02 -4.22 -11.78
CA PRO A 222 7.75 -4.11 -12.49
C PRO A 222 7.74 -4.75 -13.89
N LEU A 223 6.60 -5.28 -14.30
CA LEU A 223 6.31 -5.72 -15.67
C LEU A 223 5.12 -4.92 -16.21
N VAL A 224 5.25 -4.37 -17.41
CA VAL A 224 4.11 -3.72 -18.08
C VAL A 224 3.24 -4.76 -18.77
N ALA A 225 1.94 -4.72 -18.53
CA ALA A 225 0.98 -5.57 -19.22
C ALA A 225 0.85 -5.14 -20.68
N SER A 226 1.63 -5.74 -21.56
CA SER A 226 1.57 -5.51 -23.01
C SER A 226 1.69 -6.84 -23.77
N GLY A 227 0.97 -6.97 -24.87
CA GLY A 227 1.00 -8.21 -25.68
C GLY A 227 0.75 -9.46 -24.82
N ASP A 228 1.61 -10.48 -24.96
CA ASP A 228 1.55 -11.71 -24.16
C ASP A 228 2.34 -11.61 -22.85
N TRP A 229 2.06 -10.63 -22.02
CA TRP A 229 2.71 -10.42 -20.73
C TRP A 229 2.65 -11.65 -19.80
N ARG A 230 1.63 -12.53 -19.99
CA ARG A 230 1.44 -13.72 -19.15
C ARG A 230 2.60 -14.70 -19.25
N SER A 231 3.22 -14.78 -20.43
CA SER A 231 4.39 -15.64 -20.65
C SER A 231 5.65 -15.16 -19.91
N SER A 232 5.68 -13.91 -19.48
CA SER A 232 6.79 -13.33 -18.71
C SER A 232 6.70 -13.60 -17.21
N ILE A 233 5.57 -14.11 -16.72
CA ILE A 233 5.42 -14.51 -15.32
C ILE A 233 6.03 -15.91 -15.13
N PRO A 234 6.95 -16.12 -14.19
CA PRO A 234 7.74 -17.36 -14.10
C PRO A 234 7.00 -18.56 -13.50
N PHE A 235 5.70 -18.43 -13.23
CA PHE A 235 4.87 -19.49 -12.64
C PHE A 235 3.49 -19.58 -13.28
N SER A 236 2.80 -20.72 -13.07
CA SER A 236 1.45 -20.93 -13.60
C SER A 236 0.45 -19.95 -12.98
N LEU A 237 -0.33 -19.29 -13.81
CA LEU A 237 -1.39 -18.35 -13.39
C LEU A 237 -2.71 -19.03 -12.99
N GLU A 238 -2.79 -20.36 -13.04
CA GLU A 238 -3.97 -21.09 -12.57
C GLU A 238 -4.15 -20.90 -11.05
N GLY A 239 -5.30 -20.36 -10.63
CA GLY A 239 -5.59 -20.10 -9.21
C GLY A 239 -4.74 -18.99 -8.57
N VAL A 240 -4.08 -18.13 -9.38
CA VAL A 240 -3.33 -16.99 -8.88
C VAL A 240 -4.26 -15.97 -8.23
N ALA A 241 -3.84 -15.41 -7.10
CA ALA A 241 -4.50 -14.27 -6.48
C ALA A 241 -4.12 -12.98 -7.22
N VAL A 242 -5.08 -12.12 -7.48
CA VAL A 242 -4.85 -10.81 -8.12
C VAL A 242 -5.37 -9.70 -7.21
N ASN A 243 -4.51 -8.75 -6.91
CA ASN A 243 -4.85 -7.52 -6.22
C ASN A 243 -4.61 -6.35 -7.19
N ARG A 244 -5.66 -5.63 -7.56
CA ARG A 244 -5.56 -4.49 -8.48
C ARG A 244 -5.93 -3.21 -7.74
N ASN A 245 -5.00 -2.28 -7.67
CA ASN A 245 -5.15 -1.01 -6.92
C ASN A 245 -5.63 -1.22 -5.47
N GLY A 246 -5.05 -2.21 -4.76
CA GLY A 246 -5.40 -2.51 -3.38
C GLY A 246 -6.67 -3.34 -3.17
N THR A 247 -7.36 -3.76 -4.23
CA THR A 247 -8.59 -4.56 -4.14
C THR A 247 -8.44 -5.95 -4.78
N ILE A 248 -9.15 -6.94 -4.23
CA ILE A 248 -9.19 -8.30 -4.81
C ILE A 248 -9.81 -8.23 -6.20
N SER A 249 -9.15 -8.86 -7.16
CA SER A 249 -9.50 -8.80 -8.58
C SER A 249 -9.24 -10.16 -9.25
N ASN A 250 -9.19 -10.17 -10.57
CA ASN A 250 -8.92 -11.36 -11.38
C ASN A 250 -8.06 -11.04 -12.61
N LEU A 251 -7.54 -12.08 -13.27
CA LEU A 251 -6.67 -11.94 -14.44
C LEU A 251 -7.32 -11.21 -15.64
N GLY A 252 -8.65 -11.29 -15.76
CA GLY A 252 -9.39 -10.64 -16.83
C GLY A 252 -9.52 -9.13 -16.65
N ALA A 253 -9.33 -8.63 -15.43
CA ALA A 253 -9.37 -7.20 -15.11
C ALA A 253 -8.07 -6.47 -15.44
N ILE A 254 -6.97 -7.19 -15.71
CA ILE A 254 -5.67 -6.61 -16.06
C ILE A 254 -5.75 -6.08 -17.49
N GLN A 255 -5.47 -4.79 -17.65
CA GLN A 255 -5.55 -4.07 -18.92
C GLN A 255 -4.16 -3.76 -19.47
N GLU A 256 -4.11 -3.40 -20.75
CA GLU A 256 -2.87 -2.94 -21.37
C GLU A 256 -2.33 -1.69 -20.66
N ASN A 257 -1.01 -1.63 -20.50
CA ASN A 257 -0.30 -0.61 -19.74
C ASN A 257 -0.60 -0.59 -18.22
N ASP A 258 -1.18 -1.64 -17.65
CA ASP A 258 -1.12 -1.85 -16.21
C ASP A 258 0.29 -2.29 -15.81
N VAL A 259 0.72 -1.94 -14.61
CA VAL A 259 2.02 -2.34 -14.04
C VAL A 259 1.83 -3.51 -13.09
N ILE A 260 2.55 -4.59 -13.30
CA ILE A 260 2.39 -5.86 -12.59
C ILE A 260 3.64 -6.14 -11.77
N TYR A 261 3.43 -6.51 -10.52
CA TYR A 261 4.42 -7.09 -9.61
C TYR A 261 3.92 -8.47 -9.18
N TRP A 262 4.82 -9.35 -8.80
CA TRP A 262 4.42 -10.68 -8.32
C TRP A 262 5.33 -11.20 -7.21
N ASN A 263 4.81 -12.14 -6.47
CA ASN A 263 5.59 -13.03 -5.65
C ASN A 263 5.17 -14.47 -6.00
N GLN A 264 6.14 -15.26 -6.45
CA GLN A 264 5.90 -16.62 -6.94
C GLN A 264 5.38 -17.54 -5.85
N SER A 265 5.99 -17.52 -4.68
CA SER A 265 5.63 -18.41 -3.55
C SER A 265 4.26 -18.07 -2.96
N MET A 266 3.89 -16.80 -2.93
CA MET A 266 2.55 -16.36 -2.56
C MET A 266 1.51 -16.60 -3.68
N ARG A 267 1.95 -16.92 -4.91
CA ARG A 267 1.10 -17.02 -6.10
C ARG A 267 0.17 -15.81 -6.24
N THR A 268 0.73 -14.62 -6.10
CA THR A 268 -0.04 -13.36 -6.07
C THR A 268 0.54 -12.37 -7.07
N LEU A 269 -0.36 -11.71 -7.81
CA LEU A 269 -0.05 -10.55 -8.64
C LEU A 269 -0.61 -9.30 -7.98
N TRP A 270 0.20 -8.25 -7.90
CA TRP A 270 -0.24 -6.90 -7.56
C TRP A 270 -0.17 -6.04 -8.82
N VAL A 271 -1.26 -5.35 -9.09
CA VAL A 271 -1.44 -4.61 -10.34
C VAL A 271 -1.77 -3.16 -10.01
N SER A 272 -0.98 -2.24 -10.53
CA SER A 272 -1.26 -0.81 -10.53
C SER A 272 -1.75 -0.38 -11.91
N SER A 273 -2.84 0.36 -11.96
CA SER A 273 -3.34 0.95 -13.21
C SER A 273 -3.19 2.47 -13.25
N GLU A 274 -2.53 3.06 -12.27
CA GLU A 274 -2.34 4.50 -12.18
C GLU A 274 -1.43 5.01 -13.31
N LYS A 275 -1.87 6.09 -13.96
CA LYS A 275 -1.15 6.73 -15.06
C LYS A 275 -1.19 8.25 -14.89
N VAL A 276 -0.13 8.90 -15.32
CA VAL A 276 -0.07 10.36 -15.40
C VAL A 276 0.41 10.73 -16.79
N MET A 277 -0.38 11.47 -17.54
CA MET A 277 0.01 11.98 -18.86
C MET A 277 0.20 13.48 -18.80
N GLY A 278 1.33 13.94 -19.29
CA GLY A 278 1.65 15.35 -19.35
C GLY A 278 3.01 15.61 -19.98
N ILE A 279 3.42 16.87 -19.98
CA ILE A 279 4.70 17.31 -20.51
C ILE A 279 5.78 17.13 -19.45
N ILE A 280 6.93 16.57 -19.83
CA ILE A 280 8.11 16.50 -18.96
C ILE A 280 8.63 17.92 -18.73
N GLN A 281 8.59 18.37 -17.48
CA GLN A 281 9.01 19.70 -17.06
C GLN A 281 10.49 19.76 -16.65
N SER A 282 10.95 18.73 -15.94
CA SER A 282 12.35 18.56 -15.56
C SER A 282 12.70 17.10 -15.31
N LEU A 283 14.01 16.80 -15.36
CA LEU A 283 14.63 15.51 -15.02
C LEU A 283 15.74 15.76 -14.03
N GLU A 284 15.66 15.15 -12.85
CA GLU A 284 16.60 15.37 -11.76
C GLU A 284 17.38 14.08 -11.43
N PRO A 285 18.64 14.14 -11.04
CA PRO A 285 19.51 15.34 -10.97
C PRO A 285 20.00 15.82 -12.33
N SER A 286 19.83 15.03 -13.39
CA SER A 286 20.21 15.38 -14.76
C SER A 286 19.55 14.43 -15.76
N ALA A 287 19.41 14.86 -17.01
CA ALA A 287 18.91 14.00 -18.10
C ALA A 287 19.84 12.82 -18.42
N SER A 288 21.13 12.86 -18.09
CA SER A 288 22.07 11.74 -18.32
C SER A 288 21.88 10.60 -17.32
N SER A 289 21.32 10.86 -16.15
CA SER A 289 21.04 9.83 -15.11
C SER A 289 19.88 10.27 -14.24
N PRO A 290 18.66 10.28 -14.78
CA PRO A 290 17.49 10.75 -14.04
C PRO A 290 17.08 9.74 -12.98
N THR A 291 16.80 10.22 -11.77
CA THR A 291 16.21 9.47 -10.65
C THR A 291 14.79 9.94 -10.36
N SER A 292 14.40 11.12 -10.86
CA SER A 292 13.04 11.60 -10.80
C SER A 292 12.65 12.42 -12.02
N VAL A 293 11.37 12.54 -12.27
CA VAL A 293 10.78 13.30 -13.37
C VAL A 293 9.65 14.19 -12.87
N GLN A 294 9.60 15.43 -13.34
CA GLN A 294 8.51 16.33 -13.01
C GLN A 294 7.50 16.39 -14.17
N VAL A 295 6.23 16.07 -13.85
CA VAL A 295 5.09 16.16 -14.77
C VAL A 295 3.91 16.74 -14.00
N LEU A 296 3.13 17.64 -14.60
CA LEU A 296 1.99 18.32 -13.95
C LEU A 296 2.38 19.07 -12.66
N GLY A 297 3.57 19.64 -12.60
CA GLY A 297 4.08 20.31 -11.40
C GLY A 297 4.44 19.39 -10.24
N ARG A 298 4.28 18.06 -10.38
CA ARG A 298 4.60 17.06 -9.37
C ARG A 298 5.81 16.25 -9.77
N THR A 299 6.68 16.01 -8.81
CA THR A 299 7.88 15.15 -8.98
C THR A 299 7.52 13.70 -8.66
N TYR A 300 7.93 12.79 -9.54
CA TYR A 300 7.78 11.35 -9.43
C TYR A 300 9.15 10.70 -9.40
N GLU A 301 9.42 9.88 -8.40
CA GLU A 301 10.63 9.06 -8.34
C GLU A 301 10.59 7.97 -9.41
N ILE A 302 11.74 7.66 -10.01
CA ILE A 302 11.84 6.62 -11.03
C ILE A 302 12.22 5.31 -10.33
N GLU A 303 11.35 4.31 -10.39
CA GLU A 303 11.55 3.05 -9.67
C GLU A 303 12.18 1.93 -10.50
N SER A 304 12.25 2.07 -11.83
CA SER A 304 12.82 1.05 -12.70
C SER A 304 13.97 1.56 -13.56
N ALA A 305 14.96 0.71 -13.80
CA ALA A 305 16.06 1.01 -14.70
C ALA A 305 15.57 1.24 -16.16
N GLN A 306 14.48 0.58 -16.56
CA GLN A 306 13.88 0.77 -17.87
C GLN A 306 13.25 2.16 -18.02
N ALA A 307 12.54 2.64 -17.00
CA ALA A 307 12.00 4.00 -17.01
C ALA A 307 13.11 5.06 -16.98
N ALA A 308 14.16 4.85 -16.17
CA ALA A 308 15.33 5.73 -16.14
C ALA A 308 16.02 5.80 -17.51
N LEU A 309 16.20 4.68 -18.18
CA LEU A 309 16.76 4.65 -19.52
C LEU A 309 15.87 5.39 -20.52
N ALA A 310 14.55 5.16 -20.49
CA ALA A 310 13.60 5.79 -21.42
C ALA A 310 13.58 7.32 -21.31
N LEU A 311 13.84 7.86 -20.11
CA LEU A 311 13.89 9.29 -19.78
C LEU A 311 15.30 9.89 -19.86
N SER A 312 16.33 9.07 -20.07
CA SER A 312 17.71 9.57 -20.16
C SER A 312 18.04 10.16 -21.54
N ASP A 313 19.19 10.84 -21.64
CA ASP A 313 19.76 11.33 -22.92
C ASP A 313 19.95 10.22 -23.96
N LEU A 314 19.98 8.95 -23.54
CA LEU A 314 20.07 7.76 -24.39
C LEU A 314 18.70 7.17 -24.72
N GLY A 315 17.65 7.70 -24.12
CA GLY A 315 16.28 7.21 -24.22
C GLY A 315 15.45 7.88 -25.31
N THR A 316 14.15 7.70 -25.18
CA THR A 316 13.19 8.17 -26.20
C THR A 316 12.57 9.50 -25.84
N TYR A 317 12.50 9.85 -24.52
CA TYR A 317 11.74 11.00 -24.02
C TYR A 317 12.63 11.96 -23.25
N GLY A 318 12.47 13.25 -23.52
CA GLY A 318 13.20 14.34 -22.87
C GLY A 318 12.27 15.45 -22.38
N VAL A 319 12.87 16.49 -21.77
CA VAL A 319 12.15 17.69 -21.35
C VAL A 319 11.44 18.33 -22.55
N GLY A 320 10.16 18.68 -22.40
CA GLY A 320 9.29 19.19 -23.46
C GLY A 320 8.43 18.14 -24.14
N ASP A 321 8.76 16.85 -24.03
CA ASP A 321 7.95 15.77 -24.62
C ASP A 321 6.71 15.48 -23.77
N THR A 322 5.61 15.14 -24.44
CA THR A 322 4.42 14.61 -23.79
C THR A 322 4.53 13.11 -23.62
N VAL A 323 4.41 12.61 -22.40
CA VAL A 323 4.54 11.20 -22.03
C VAL A 323 3.37 10.73 -21.18
N THR A 324 3.20 9.41 -21.12
CA THR A 324 2.39 8.73 -20.13
C THR A 324 3.30 7.99 -19.17
N LEU A 325 3.38 8.46 -17.93
CA LEU A 325 4.04 7.75 -16.84
C LEU A 325 3.12 6.62 -16.35
N LEU A 326 3.60 5.40 -16.37
CA LEU A 326 2.92 4.25 -15.78
C LEU A 326 3.43 4.11 -14.36
N LEU A 327 2.55 4.36 -13.39
CA LEU A 327 2.95 4.40 -11.99
C LEU A 327 2.88 3.00 -11.37
N GLY A 328 3.92 2.67 -10.65
CA GLY A 328 3.99 1.47 -9.85
C GLY A 328 3.16 1.58 -8.57
N ARG A 329 3.19 0.53 -7.78
CA ARG A 329 2.42 0.42 -6.54
C ARG A 329 2.79 1.47 -5.48
N SER A 330 4.04 1.91 -5.46
CA SER A 330 4.54 2.98 -4.58
C SER A 330 4.26 4.39 -5.11
N GLY A 331 3.68 4.51 -6.31
CA GLY A 331 3.49 5.78 -7.01
C GLY A 331 4.74 6.28 -7.75
N GLY A 332 5.81 5.49 -7.78
CA GLY A 332 7.00 5.75 -8.60
C GLY A 332 6.77 5.39 -10.07
N VAL A 333 7.63 5.88 -10.96
CA VAL A 333 7.55 5.62 -12.40
C VAL A 333 8.13 4.25 -12.72
N ALA A 334 7.25 3.28 -12.96
CA ALA A 334 7.62 1.92 -13.35
C ALA A 334 8.00 1.81 -14.82
N ALA A 335 7.32 2.55 -15.69
CA ALA A 335 7.62 2.63 -17.12
C ALA A 335 7.11 3.95 -17.71
N VAL A 336 7.60 4.26 -18.90
CA VAL A 336 7.18 5.44 -19.67
C VAL A 336 6.67 4.98 -21.02
N ALA A 337 5.52 5.50 -21.40
CA ALA A 337 4.90 5.27 -22.70
C ALA A 337 4.59 6.60 -23.41
N GLY A 338 4.38 6.53 -24.70
CA GLY A 338 3.94 7.71 -25.46
C GLY A 338 2.48 8.12 -25.14
N PRO A 339 2.05 9.29 -25.58
CA PRO A 339 0.69 9.78 -25.32
C PRO A 339 -0.40 8.87 -25.93
N SER A 340 -0.10 8.11 -26.98
CA SER A 340 -1.03 7.14 -27.59
C SER A 340 -1.27 5.87 -26.77
N ALA A 341 -0.54 5.66 -25.66
CA ALA A 341 -0.77 4.53 -24.74
C ALA A 341 -2.07 4.66 -23.94
N VAL A 342 -2.78 5.77 -24.08
CA VAL A 342 -4.06 6.05 -23.42
C VAL A 342 -5.23 5.58 -24.29
N LYS A 343 -6.34 5.17 -23.69
CA LYS A 343 -7.58 4.76 -24.37
C LYS A 343 -8.06 5.85 -25.36
N ASN A 344 -8.66 5.43 -26.46
CA ASN A 344 -9.18 6.33 -27.50
C ASN A 344 -10.37 7.22 -27.03
N GLU A 345 -11.02 6.86 -25.94
CA GLU A 345 -12.09 7.65 -25.32
C GLU A 345 -11.96 7.56 -23.79
N LEU A 346 -11.91 8.73 -23.16
CA LEU A 346 -11.87 8.89 -21.71
C LEU A 346 -13.05 9.72 -21.25
N CYS A 347 -13.57 9.40 -20.07
CA CYS A 347 -14.50 10.27 -19.35
C CYS A 347 -13.83 10.68 -18.04
N GLY A 348 -14.02 11.91 -17.61
CA GLY A 348 -13.40 12.41 -16.39
C GLY A 348 -13.98 13.75 -15.97
N VAL A 349 -13.28 14.37 -15.03
CA VAL A 349 -13.62 15.69 -14.51
C VAL A 349 -12.40 16.59 -14.59
N VAL A 350 -12.59 17.82 -15.03
CA VAL A 350 -11.55 18.85 -15.01
C VAL A 350 -11.19 19.14 -13.55
N THR A 351 -9.93 18.98 -13.19
CA THR A 351 -9.44 19.33 -11.86
C THR A 351 -8.73 20.67 -11.84
N GLU A 352 -8.15 21.07 -12.98
CA GLU A 352 -7.42 22.31 -13.10
C GLU A 352 -7.39 22.81 -14.55
N THR A 353 -7.45 24.13 -14.73
CA THR A 353 -7.16 24.80 -15.99
C THR A 353 -6.08 25.84 -15.72
N GLN A 354 -4.97 25.79 -16.46
CA GLN A 354 -3.87 26.72 -16.24
C GLN A 354 -3.19 27.12 -17.56
N ARG A 355 -2.66 28.33 -17.58
CA ARG A 355 -1.76 28.79 -18.63
C ARG A 355 -0.33 28.69 -18.12
N SER A 356 0.47 27.86 -18.76
CA SER A 356 1.83 27.58 -18.30
C SER A 356 2.85 27.76 -19.42
N THR A 357 4.07 28.10 -19.04
CA THR A 357 5.22 28.18 -19.96
C THR A 357 6.06 26.92 -19.78
N TYR A 358 6.32 26.24 -20.85
CA TYR A 358 7.08 25.00 -20.91
C TYR A 358 8.39 25.21 -21.66
N ASP A 359 9.43 24.46 -21.30
CA ASP A 359 10.65 24.33 -22.08
C ASP A 359 10.37 23.50 -23.33
N ASP A 360 10.92 23.88 -24.48
CA ASP A 360 10.75 23.17 -25.76
C ASP A 360 11.81 22.07 -25.98
N GLY A 361 12.67 21.83 -24.98
CA GLY A 361 13.76 20.85 -25.05
C GLY A 361 14.95 21.27 -25.90
N HIS A 362 14.86 22.43 -26.56
CA HIS A 362 15.89 22.97 -27.49
C HIS A 362 16.45 24.31 -27.03
N GLY A 363 16.18 24.70 -25.77
CA GLY A 363 16.63 25.95 -25.15
C GLY A 363 15.69 27.14 -25.42
N GLY A 364 14.51 26.91 -25.96
CA GLY A 364 13.42 27.84 -26.07
C GLY A 364 12.29 27.54 -25.08
N THR A 365 11.29 28.41 -25.04
CA THR A 365 10.08 28.17 -24.23
C THR A 365 8.83 28.46 -25.05
N TYR A 366 7.73 27.75 -24.78
CA TYR A 366 6.41 28.03 -25.33
C TYR A 366 5.37 28.12 -24.21
N THR A 367 4.30 28.87 -24.46
CA THR A 367 3.18 29.01 -23.52
C THR A 367 1.96 28.32 -24.11
N ALA A 368 1.31 27.50 -23.29
CA ALA A 368 0.10 26.76 -23.65
C ALA A 368 -0.97 26.87 -22.55
N ASP A 369 -2.23 26.93 -22.97
CA ASP A 369 -3.36 26.74 -22.10
C ASP A 369 -3.57 25.22 -21.95
N MET A 370 -3.57 24.72 -20.72
CA MET A 370 -3.63 23.31 -20.38
C MET A 370 -4.84 23.01 -19.52
N VAL A 371 -5.43 21.85 -19.71
CA VAL A 371 -6.48 21.29 -18.87
C VAL A 371 -5.99 19.99 -18.24
N THR A 372 -6.15 19.86 -16.94
CA THR A 372 -5.88 18.62 -16.20
C THR A 372 -7.19 17.93 -15.88
N ILE A 373 -7.29 16.64 -16.17
CA ILE A 373 -8.48 15.81 -16.04
C ILE A 373 -8.17 14.59 -15.19
N LEU A 374 -8.94 14.38 -14.12
CA LEU A 374 -9.01 13.09 -13.46
C LEU A 374 -10.06 12.23 -14.18
N ALA A 375 -9.62 11.16 -14.82
CA ALA A 375 -10.50 10.26 -15.55
C ALA A 375 -11.18 9.24 -14.63
N THR A 376 -12.30 8.65 -15.10
CA THR A 376 -13.07 7.66 -14.34
C THR A 376 -12.28 6.39 -14.03
N ASP A 377 -11.22 6.11 -14.79
CA ASP A 377 -10.27 5.02 -14.49
C ASP A 377 -9.36 5.31 -13.30
N GLY A 378 -9.35 6.56 -12.79
CA GLY A 378 -8.53 7.03 -11.68
C GLY A 378 -7.19 7.63 -12.10
N SER A 379 -6.90 7.69 -13.39
CA SER A 379 -5.67 8.27 -13.93
C SER A 379 -5.82 9.76 -14.19
N THR A 380 -4.71 10.49 -14.12
CA THR A 380 -4.68 11.94 -14.38
C THR A 380 -4.06 12.21 -15.75
N TYR A 381 -4.72 13.05 -16.54
CA TYR A 381 -4.32 13.39 -17.88
C TYR A 381 -4.27 14.89 -18.06
N GLN A 382 -3.27 15.38 -18.80
CA GLN A 382 -3.15 16.78 -19.17
C GLN A 382 -3.19 16.91 -20.67
N TYR A 383 -4.00 17.85 -21.16
CA TYR A 383 -4.13 18.15 -22.58
C TYR A 383 -3.96 19.64 -22.84
N GLN A 384 -3.33 19.95 -23.97
CA GLN A 384 -3.35 21.31 -24.49
C GLN A 384 -4.78 21.63 -24.94
N TRP A 385 -5.24 22.83 -24.60
CA TRP A 385 -6.61 23.23 -24.82
C TRP A 385 -6.69 24.67 -25.36
N THR A 386 -7.60 24.91 -26.29
CA THR A 386 -7.74 26.22 -26.97
C THR A 386 -9.10 26.91 -26.78
N ALA A 387 -10.05 26.27 -26.09
CA ALA A 387 -11.41 26.80 -25.92
C ALA A 387 -11.70 27.16 -24.45
N ASN A 388 -12.25 28.35 -24.19
CA ASN A 388 -12.35 28.95 -22.85
C ASN A 388 -13.65 28.64 -22.09
N TYR A 389 -14.25 27.46 -22.22
CA TYR A 389 -15.56 27.16 -21.64
C TYR A 389 -15.55 26.04 -20.59
N LEU A 390 -14.38 25.43 -20.24
CA LEU A 390 -14.27 24.43 -19.18
C LEU A 390 -13.71 25.06 -17.91
N GLU A 391 -14.27 24.67 -16.79
CA GLU A 391 -13.85 25.07 -15.46
C GLU A 391 -13.56 23.83 -14.61
N ALA A 392 -12.82 24.01 -13.53
CA ALA A 392 -12.59 22.93 -12.57
C ALA A 392 -13.92 22.43 -11.98
N GLY A 393 -14.13 21.12 -11.99
CA GLY A 393 -15.40 20.46 -11.64
C GLY A 393 -16.25 20.02 -12.85
N ASP A 394 -15.94 20.50 -14.06
CA ASP A 394 -16.70 20.13 -15.25
C ASP A 394 -16.48 18.66 -15.66
N PRO A 395 -17.54 17.91 -15.92
CA PRO A 395 -17.45 16.56 -16.47
C PRO A 395 -17.14 16.63 -17.97
N VAL A 396 -16.11 15.91 -18.39
CA VAL A 396 -15.63 15.95 -19.78
C VAL A 396 -15.41 14.56 -20.37
N GLY A 397 -15.74 14.44 -21.66
CA GLY A 397 -15.29 13.37 -22.53
C GLY A 397 -14.07 13.80 -23.32
N VAL A 398 -13.07 12.95 -23.41
CA VAL A 398 -11.87 13.14 -24.22
C VAL A 398 -11.92 12.14 -25.36
N SER A 399 -11.79 12.62 -26.59
CA SER A 399 -11.69 11.78 -27.77
C SER A 399 -10.53 12.23 -28.65
N PHE A 400 -9.99 11.28 -29.41
CA PHE A 400 -8.85 11.49 -30.29
C PHE A 400 -9.27 11.23 -31.73
N ASP A 401 -8.88 12.13 -32.63
CA ASP A 401 -9.01 11.88 -34.05
C ASP A 401 -7.91 10.94 -34.58
N ALA A 402 -7.98 10.54 -35.84
CA ALA A 402 -6.99 9.67 -36.46
C ALA A 402 -5.58 10.30 -36.54
N GLY A 403 -5.44 11.59 -36.35
CA GLY A 403 -4.19 12.34 -36.29
C GLY A 403 -3.65 12.53 -34.87
N GLY A 404 -4.39 12.07 -33.85
CA GLY A 404 -4.03 12.23 -32.44
C GLY A 404 -4.43 13.58 -31.83
N SER A 405 -5.19 14.42 -32.56
CA SER A 405 -5.70 15.67 -32.00
C SER A 405 -6.80 15.40 -30.98
N VAL A 406 -6.75 16.12 -29.88
CA VAL A 406 -7.67 15.94 -28.75
C VAL A 406 -8.91 16.81 -28.92
N THR A 407 -10.07 16.21 -28.71
CA THR A 407 -11.35 16.94 -28.60
C THR A 407 -11.92 16.72 -27.21
N LEU A 408 -12.22 17.83 -26.51
CA LEU A 408 -12.86 17.83 -25.20
C LEU A 408 -14.33 18.22 -25.36
N THR A 409 -15.21 17.40 -24.77
CA THR A 409 -16.66 17.60 -24.85
C THR A 409 -17.25 17.59 -23.45
N HIS A 410 -18.02 18.61 -23.10
CA HIS A 410 -18.76 18.64 -21.83
C HIS A 410 -19.79 17.51 -21.80
N LEU A 411 -19.77 16.73 -20.71
CA LEU A 411 -20.65 15.58 -20.52
C LEU A 411 -21.84 15.94 -19.63
N SER A 412 -23.00 15.46 -19.99
CA SER A 412 -24.18 15.49 -19.13
C SER A 412 -25.08 14.33 -19.48
N SER A 413 -25.75 13.79 -18.48
CA SER A 413 -26.81 12.80 -18.71
C SER A 413 -27.91 12.98 -17.68
N SER A 414 -29.10 12.44 -17.98
CA SER A 414 -30.24 12.50 -17.09
C SER A 414 -30.94 11.16 -17.01
N GLY A 415 -31.66 10.93 -15.90
CA GLY A 415 -32.54 9.78 -15.78
C GLY A 415 -32.04 8.65 -14.89
N LEU A 416 -30.77 8.64 -14.46
CA LEU A 416 -30.30 7.70 -13.46
C LEU A 416 -30.58 8.25 -12.05
N ASN A 417 -31.40 7.54 -11.29
CA ASN A 417 -31.66 7.81 -9.88
C ASN A 417 -32.22 6.54 -9.22
N GLY A 418 -32.23 6.50 -7.90
CA GLY A 418 -32.80 5.41 -7.12
C GLY A 418 -31.87 4.90 -6.04
N ILE A 419 -32.34 3.92 -5.29
CA ILE A 419 -31.59 3.30 -4.22
C ILE A 419 -30.60 2.30 -4.82
N VAL A 420 -29.34 2.44 -4.43
CA VAL A 420 -28.31 1.43 -4.73
C VAL A 420 -28.58 0.19 -3.91
N SER A 421 -28.56 -0.97 -4.53
CA SER A 421 -28.78 -2.25 -3.83
C SER A 421 -27.75 -2.46 -2.72
N ARG A 422 -28.09 -3.25 -1.69
CA ARG A 422 -27.21 -3.47 -0.53
C ARG A 422 -25.89 -4.18 -0.86
N ASP A 423 -25.88 -4.92 -1.96
CA ASP A 423 -24.68 -5.56 -2.51
C ASP A 423 -23.87 -4.63 -3.42
N GLY A 424 -24.32 -3.39 -3.63
CA GLY A 424 -23.68 -2.45 -4.53
C GLY A 424 -23.82 -2.77 -6.02
N ALA A 425 -24.61 -3.78 -6.40
CA ALA A 425 -24.61 -4.30 -7.75
C ALA A 425 -25.48 -3.50 -8.75
N ARG A 426 -26.39 -2.64 -8.29
CA ARG A 426 -27.31 -1.89 -9.17
C ARG A 426 -27.86 -0.61 -8.54
N VAL A 427 -28.27 0.33 -9.40
CA VAL A 427 -29.03 1.54 -9.05
C VAL A 427 -30.42 1.41 -9.67
N GLY A 428 -31.46 1.32 -8.84
CA GLY A 428 -32.80 1.02 -9.33
C GLY A 428 -32.81 -0.27 -10.15
N ASP A 429 -33.22 -0.20 -11.41
CA ASP A 429 -33.26 -1.34 -12.33
C ASP A 429 -31.97 -1.57 -13.12
N ARG A 430 -31.01 -0.67 -13.08
CA ARG A 430 -29.76 -0.75 -13.85
C ARG A 430 -28.65 -1.38 -13.04
N ARG A 431 -27.95 -2.34 -13.64
CA ARG A 431 -26.78 -2.98 -13.04
C ARG A 431 -25.52 -2.17 -13.32
N PHE A 432 -24.55 -2.25 -12.43
CA PHE A 432 -23.18 -1.87 -12.73
C PHE A 432 -22.50 -2.98 -13.54
N ALA A 433 -21.73 -2.58 -14.54
CA ALA A 433 -20.83 -3.50 -15.25
C ALA A 433 -19.71 -3.98 -14.33
N ASP A 434 -19.15 -5.14 -14.63
CA ASP A 434 -17.93 -5.60 -13.99
C ASP A 434 -16.80 -4.60 -14.29
N GLY A 435 -16.20 -4.02 -13.25
CA GLY A 435 -15.17 -3.00 -13.38
C GLY A 435 -15.72 -1.59 -13.73
N ALA A 436 -16.98 -1.29 -13.41
CA ALA A 436 -17.55 0.04 -13.57
C ALA A 436 -16.67 1.11 -12.93
N GLU A 437 -16.39 2.16 -13.71
CA GLU A 437 -15.52 3.28 -13.33
C GLU A 437 -16.37 4.42 -12.77
N ILE A 438 -16.15 4.81 -11.51
CA ILE A 438 -16.98 5.80 -10.82
C ILE A 438 -16.11 6.90 -10.21
N LEU A 439 -16.45 8.16 -10.48
CA LEU A 439 -15.93 9.33 -9.78
C LEU A 439 -17.03 9.98 -8.92
N ASP A 440 -16.66 10.40 -7.72
CA ASP A 440 -17.46 11.33 -6.92
C ASP A 440 -16.76 12.68 -6.84
N VAL A 441 -17.46 13.75 -7.17
CA VAL A 441 -16.91 15.09 -7.38
C VAL A 441 -17.46 16.07 -6.36
N THR A 442 -16.61 16.94 -5.84
CA THR A 442 -17.00 18.02 -4.93
C THR A 442 -16.21 19.28 -5.30
N GLY A 443 -16.86 20.26 -5.93
CA GLY A 443 -16.16 21.42 -6.48
C GLY A 443 -15.12 21.00 -7.52
N SER A 444 -13.87 21.40 -7.34
CA SER A 444 -12.73 21.00 -8.19
C SER A 444 -12.10 19.67 -7.79
N SER A 445 -12.49 19.10 -6.66
CA SER A 445 -11.94 17.84 -6.16
C SER A 445 -12.77 16.65 -6.63
N ALA A 446 -12.11 15.56 -7.03
CA ALA A 446 -12.76 14.33 -7.42
C ALA A 446 -12.00 13.12 -6.87
N VAL A 447 -12.72 12.03 -6.62
CA VAL A 447 -12.15 10.78 -6.11
C VAL A 447 -12.78 9.59 -6.81
N LYS A 448 -11.96 8.60 -7.15
CA LYS A 448 -12.46 7.32 -7.65
C LYS A 448 -13.06 6.50 -6.51
N ILE A 449 -14.25 5.98 -6.74
CA ILE A 449 -14.93 5.10 -5.79
C ILE A 449 -15.38 3.80 -6.49
N PHE A 450 -15.81 2.84 -5.68
CA PHE A 450 -16.32 1.55 -6.17
C PHE A 450 -17.84 1.45 -5.96
N PRO A 451 -18.55 0.64 -6.75
CA PRO A 451 -20.00 0.43 -6.57
C PRO A 451 -20.39 0.05 -5.14
N SER A 452 -19.56 -0.73 -4.43
CA SER A 452 -19.78 -1.12 -3.04
C SER A 452 -19.86 0.08 -2.08
N ARG A 453 -19.15 1.19 -2.38
CA ARG A 453 -19.20 2.42 -1.58
C ARG A 453 -20.57 3.10 -1.64
N LEU A 454 -21.31 2.87 -2.71
CA LEU A 454 -22.67 3.41 -2.91
C LEU A 454 -23.76 2.55 -2.29
N ALA A 455 -23.45 1.35 -1.79
CA ALA A 455 -24.44 0.39 -1.27
C ALA A 455 -25.40 1.03 -0.27
N GLY A 456 -26.69 0.92 -0.55
CA GLY A 456 -27.77 1.47 0.29
C GLY A 456 -28.03 2.97 0.13
N LEU A 457 -27.21 3.71 -0.65
CA LEU A 457 -27.43 5.14 -0.88
C LEU A 457 -28.65 5.36 -1.79
N ASN A 458 -29.36 6.44 -1.55
CA ASN A 458 -30.40 6.92 -2.44
C ASN A 458 -29.80 8.01 -3.35
N LEU A 459 -29.41 7.65 -4.56
CA LEU A 459 -28.94 8.59 -5.55
C LEU A 459 -30.11 9.39 -6.13
N THR A 460 -30.06 10.68 -5.99
CA THR A 460 -31.01 11.63 -6.59
C THR A 460 -30.48 12.12 -7.95
N ARG A 461 -31.30 12.84 -8.69
CA ARG A 461 -30.85 13.47 -9.94
C ARG A 461 -29.70 14.46 -9.74
N ASP A 462 -29.67 15.13 -8.59
CA ASP A 462 -28.65 16.12 -8.27
C ASP A 462 -27.31 15.47 -7.92
N ASN A 463 -27.33 14.18 -7.55
CA ASN A 463 -26.12 13.40 -7.29
C ASN A 463 -25.51 12.77 -8.54
N VAL A 464 -26.20 12.76 -9.69
CA VAL A 464 -25.71 12.12 -10.91
C VAL A 464 -25.49 13.16 -11.98
N THR A 465 -24.23 13.41 -12.32
CA THR A 465 -23.85 14.36 -13.37
C THR A 465 -23.79 13.68 -14.72
N TYR A 466 -23.19 12.51 -14.78
CA TYR A 466 -23.03 11.76 -16.03
C TYR A 466 -23.03 10.25 -15.77
N TYR A 467 -23.54 9.48 -16.69
CA TYR A 467 -23.35 8.03 -16.77
C TYR A 467 -23.37 7.54 -18.22
N SER A 468 -22.67 6.48 -18.51
CA SER A 468 -22.74 5.72 -19.76
C SER A 468 -23.12 4.25 -19.52
N LEU A 469 -23.52 3.61 -20.60
CA LEU A 469 -23.89 2.21 -20.58
C LEU A 469 -23.04 1.43 -21.58
N ASN A 470 -22.60 0.24 -21.20
CA ASN A 470 -21.95 -0.69 -22.10
C ASN A 470 -22.95 -1.31 -23.09
N GLY A 471 -22.44 -2.15 -24.02
CA GLY A 471 -23.27 -2.85 -24.99
C GLY A 471 -24.35 -3.78 -24.42
N SER A 472 -24.24 -4.15 -23.13
CA SER A 472 -25.22 -4.96 -22.40
C SER A 472 -26.26 -4.10 -21.65
N GLY A 473 -26.16 -2.78 -21.73
CA GLY A 473 -27.05 -1.85 -21.03
C GLY A 473 -26.73 -1.66 -19.56
N GLU A 474 -25.56 -2.06 -19.10
CA GLU A 474 -25.07 -1.90 -17.75
C GLU A 474 -24.25 -0.60 -17.61
N ILE A 475 -24.29 0.00 -16.42
CA ILE A 475 -23.52 1.22 -16.13
C ILE A 475 -22.03 0.89 -16.12
N ASP A 476 -21.28 1.41 -17.07
CA ASP A 476 -19.84 1.23 -17.18
C ASP A 476 -19.03 2.43 -16.66
N ARG A 477 -19.61 3.65 -16.76
CA ARG A 477 -19.01 4.87 -16.21
C ARG A 477 -20.07 5.71 -15.50
N LEU A 478 -19.68 6.33 -14.39
CA LEU A 478 -20.56 7.16 -13.58
C LEU A 478 -19.76 8.32 -12.97
N ILE A 479 -20.24 9.55 -13.15
CA ILE A 479 -19.73 10.75 -12.49
C ILE A 479 -20.82 11.27 -11.57
N LEU A 480 -20.50 11.32 -10.28
CA LEU A 480 -21.40 11.75 -9.21
C LEU A 480 -21.05 13.16 -8.74
N ASN A 481 -22.01 13.81 -8.13
CA ASN A 481 -21.86 15.11 -7.49
C ASN A 481 -22.10 14.95 -5.98
N ASP A 482 -21.02 14.97 -5.22
CA ASP A 482 -21.00 14.92 -3.75
C ASP A 482 -21.91 13.83 -3.14
N ALA A 483 -21.94 12.64 -3.76
CA ALA A 483 -22.82 11.56 -3.31
C ALA A 483 -22.28 10.86 -2.05
N THR A 484 -20.96 10.74 -1.90
CA THR A 484 -20.34 10.03 -0.78
C THR A 484 -19.63 10.96 0.20
N GLY A 485 -19.29 12.18 -0.23
CA GLY A 485 -18.46 13.12 0.51
C GLY A 485 -16.96 12.76 0.53
N ASP A 486 -16.55 11.69 -0.15
CA ASP A 486 -15.17 11.19 -0.09
C ASP A 486 -14.16 12.11 -0.81
N ALA A 487 -14.62 12.98 -1.73
CA ALA A 487 -13.81 14.02 -2.36
C ALA A 487 -13.59 15.26 -1.46
N GLY A 488 -14.21 15.31 -0.29
CA GLY A 488 -14.09 16.44 0.65
C GLY A 488 -12.77 16.42 1.42
N GLN A 489 -12.28 17.58 1.79
CA GLN A 489 -11.13 17.75 2.68
C GLN A 489 -11.64 17.98 4.11
N PHE A 490 -11.10 17.23 5.08
CA PHE A 490 -11.59 17.19 6.44
C PHE A 490 -10.47 17.48 7.45
N GLY A 491 -10.82 18.12 8.56
CA GLY A 491 -9.89 18.42 9.63
C GLY A 491 -10.57 19.08 10.82
N ILE A 492 -9.78 19.84 11.58
CA ILE A 492 -10.21 20.48 12.81
C ILE A 492 -10.07 22.00 12.73
N LEU A 493 -11.12 22.75 13.02
CA LEU A 493 -11.06 24.20 13.22
C LEU A 493 -10.51 24.48 14.62
N ILE A 494 -9.31 25.05 14.67
CA ILE A 494 -8.55 25.32 15.90
C ILE A 494 -8.98 26.64 16.51
N ARG A 495 -9.09 27.68 15.68
CA ARG A 495 -9.40 29.03 16.10
C ARG A 495 -10.26 29.78 15.09
N MET A 496 -11.13 30.60 15.58
CA MET A 496 -11.94 31.53 14.79
C MET A 496 -12.11 32.82 15.60
N ASP A 497 -11.71 33.94 15.02
CA ASP A 497 -11.81 35.26 15.65
C ASP A 497 -12.51 36.24 14.71
N ASP A 498 -13.31 37.15 15.28
CA ASP A 498 -13.77 38.35 14.60
C ASP A 498 -12.71 39.44 14.79
N THR A 499 -12.04 39.78 13.70
CA THR A 499 -10.91 40.74 13.69
C THR A 499 -11.28 42.08 13.06
N GLY A 500 -12.57 42.26 12.71
CA GLY A 500 -13.10 43.51 12.16
C GLY A 500 -13.12 44.66 13.16
N ASP A 501 -13.28 45.86 12.63
CA ASP A 501 -13.54 47.10 13.37
C ASP A 501 -14.99 47.54 13.16
N ASP A 502 -15.36 48.70 13.71
CA ASP A 502 -16.73 49.27 13.60
C ASP A 502 -17.17 49.53 12.13
N TRP A 503 -16.27 49.45 11.17
CA TRP A 503 -16.47 49.78 9.76
C TRP A 503 -16.26 48.60 8.79
N SER A 504 -15.59 47.53 9.27
CA SER A 504 -15.30 46.36 8.47
C SER A 504 -15.48 45.08 9.30
N SER A 505 -16.20 44.10 8.75
CA SER A 505 -16.27 42.75 9.33
C SER A 505 -15.20 41.89 8.69
N LEU A 506 -14.16 41.60 9.48
CA LEU A 506 -13.09 40.69 9.09
C LEU A 506 -13.04 39.50 10.05
N TYR A 507 -12.80 38.34 9.53
CA TYR A 507 -12.76 37.08 10.27
C TYR A 507 -11.43 36.40 10.05
N SER A 508 -10.85 35.81 11.07
CA SER A 508 -9.68 34.93 10.94
C SER A 508 -10.05 33.50 11.30
N TYR A 509 -9.48 32.58 10.57
CA TYR A 509 -9.68 31.14 10.77
C TYR A 509 -8.32 30.44 10.78
N GLU A 510 -8.14 29.51 11.71
CA GLU A 510 -6.99 28.63 11.77
C GLU A 510 -7.49 27.20 11.90
N TYR A 511 -7.08 26.33 10.97
CA TYR A 511 -7.51 24.93 10.92
C TYR A 511 -6.40 24.02 10.43
N ASP A 512 -6.48 22.78 10.88
CA ASP A 512 -5.54 21.72 10.53
C ASP A 512 -6.26 20.65 9.69
N LEU A 513 -5.65 20.26 8.57
CA LEU A 513 -6.10 19.20 7.68
C LEU A 513 -5.05 18.08 7.68
N GLY A 514 -5.12 17.20 8.69
CA GLY A 514 -4.23 16.03 8.78
C GLY A 514 -2.77 16.36 9.06
N GLY A 515 -2.48 17.48 9.75
CA GLY A 515 -1.14 17.96 10.08
C GLY A 515 -0.68 19.15 9.26
N SER A 516 -1.43 19.55 8.25
CA SER A 516 -1.20 20.78 7.50
C SER A 516 -2.07 21.91 8.06
N VAL A 517 -1.43 22.90 8.69
CA VAL A 517 -2.13 24.03 9.29
C VAL A 517 -2.28 25.17 8.29
N TYR A 518 -3.51 25.64 8.15
CA TYR A 518 -3.89 26.75 7.28
C TYR A 518 -4.41 27.91 8.11
N THR A 519 -4.08 29.13 7.71
CA THR A 519 -4.52 30.37 8.37
C THR A 519 -5.10 31.32 7.35
N LEU A 520 -6.33 31.75 7.59
CA LEU A 520 -6.98 32.84 6.86
C LEU A 520 -6.97 34.06 7.79
N PRO A 521 -6.03 35.00 7.64
CA PRO A 521 -5.82 36.06 8.64
C PRO A 521 -6.86 37.19 8.56
N ALA A 522 -7.51 37.37 7.42
CA ALA A 522 -8.44 38.49 7.17
C ALA A 522 -9.45 38.15 6.06
N SER A 523 -10.38 37.25 6.34
CA SER A 523 -11.46 36.93 5.41
C SER A 523 -12.63 37.91 5.55
N THR A 524 -13.14 38.41 4.44
CA THR A 524 -14.39 39.18 4.38
C THR A 524 -15.63 38.28 4.47
N THR A 525 -15.44 36.97 4.28
CA THR A 525 -16.51 35.98 4.35
C THR A 525 -16.61 35.41 5.76
N ARG A 526 -17.78 35.53 6.36
CA ARG A 526 -18.12 34.82 7.58
C ARG A 526 -18.64 33.43 7.25
N PHE A 527 -17.85 32.42 7.57
CA PHE A 527 -18.29 31.03 7.46
C PHE A 527 -19.15 30.64 8.67
N PRO A 528 -20.30 29.96 8.49
CA PRO A 528 -21.17 29.53 9.58
C PRO A 528 -20.64 28.25 10.23
N VAL A 529 -19.46 28.34 10.86
CA VAL A 529 -18.75 27.21 11.46
C VAL A 529 -18.54 27.41 12.95
N SER A 530 -18.28 26.34 13.67
CA SER A 530 -17.89 26.32 15.08
C SER A 530 -16.61 25.52 15.26
N LEU A 531 -15.89 25.77 16.37
CA LEU A 531 -14.68 25.00 16.70
C LEU A 531 -14.98 23.49 16.74
N GLY A 532 -14.09 22.67 16.19
CA GLY A 532 -14.27 21.24 16.08
C GLY A 532 -14.09 20.73 14.65
N GLY A 533 -14.66 19.57 14.33
CA GLY A 533 -14.55 18.97 13.01
C GLY A 533 -15.13 19.85 11.91
N ILE A 534 -14.37 20.03 10.84
CA ILE A 534 -14.79 20.80 9.65
C ILE A 534 -14.57 20.04 8.36
N ARG A 535 -15.33 20.44 7.35
CA ARG A 535 -15.11 20.13 5.93
C ARG A 535 -14.73 21.42 5.21
N VAL A 536 -13.69 21.35 4.39
CA VAL A 536 -13.23 22.44 3.52
C VAL A 536 -13.64 22.14 2.09
N VAL A 537 -14.11 23.13 1.36
CA VAL A 537 -14.41 23.06 -0.07
C VAL A 537 -13.61 24.15 -0.78
N GLY A 538 -12.96 23.80 -1.88
CA GLY A 538 -12.05 24.67 -2.62
C GLY A 538 -10.60 24.52 -2.16
N ASP A 539 -9.76 25.51 -2.47
CA ASP A 539 -8.36 25.55 -2.03
C ASP A 539 -8.29 25.73 -0.50
N PRO A 540 -7.56 24.87 0.23
CA PRO A 540 -7.37 25.06 1.66
C PRO A 540 -6.78 26.42 2.07
N ALA A 541 -5.98 27.04 1.20
CA ALA A 541 -5.42 28.37 1.48
C ALA A 541 -6.41 29.51 1.20
N ASP A 542 -7.44 29.27 0.35
CA ASP A 542 -8.50 30.21 0.01
C ASP A 542 -9.83 29.47 -0.23
N PRO A 543 -10.47 28.95 0.81
CA PRO A 543 -11.62 28.07 0.67
C PRO A 543 -12.88 28.80 0.22
N ASP A 544 -13.59 28.19 -0.73
CA ASP A 544 -14.92 28.64 -1.12
C ASP A 544 -15.92 28.55 0.02
N ARG A 545 -15.83 27.47 0.81
CA ARG A 545 -16.73 27.19 1.94
C ARG A 545 -16.08 26.36 3.02
N LEU A 546 -16.47 26.66 4.27
CA LEU A 546 -16.22 25.84 5.45
C LEU A 546 -17.56 25.36 6.01
N TYR A 547 -17.64 24.08 6.37
CA TYR A 547 -18.80 23.49 7.03
C TYR A 547 -18.40 22.83 8.34
N SER A 548 -19.20 23.06 9.41
CA SER A 548 -19.06 22.26 10.62
C SER A 548 -19.57 20.85 10.41
N LEU A 549 -18.86 19.88 10.94
CA LEU A 549 -19.28 18.49 11.02
C LEU A 549 -20.13 18.25 12.29
N ASN A 550 -20.89 17.17 12.28
CA ASN A 550 -21.72 16.76 13.41
C ASN A 550 -20.88 15.99 14.43
N GLU A 551 -20.82 16.50 15.66
CA GLU A 551 -20.06 15.86 16.74
C GLU A 551 -20.80 14.65 17.33
N VAL A 552 -20.05 13.61 17.67
CA VAL A 552 -20.51 12.45 18.41
C VAL A 552 -19.45 11.97 19.39
N LYS A 553 -19.81 11.76 20.64
CA LYS A 553 -18.93 11.19 21.66
C LYS A 553 -18.93 9.67 21.51
N ALA A 554 -17.76 9.08 21.35
CA ALA A 554 -17.62 7.65 21.17
C ALA A 554 -17.55 6.92 22.50
N ASP A 555 -18.27 5.79 22.59
CA ASP A 555 -18.10 4.82 23.67
C ASP A 555 -16.95 3.84 23.36
N GLY A 556 -16.56 3.75 22.09
CA GLY A 556 -15.44 2.92 21.61
C GLY A 556 -15.43 2.79 20.10
N VAL A 557 -14.33 2.23 19.61
CA VAL A 557 -14.11 1.90 18.18
C VAL A 557 -13.82 0.41 18.07
N SER A 558 -14.35 -0.23 17.04
CA SER A 558 -14.10 -1.64 16.71
C SER A 558 -13.98 -1.79 15.20
N GLY A 559 -12.77 -2.05 14.70
CA GLY A 559 -12.46 -2.02 13.28
C GLY A 559 -12.86 -0.68 12.66
N SER A 560 -13.61 -0.70 11.57
CA SER A 560 -14.11 0.50 10.86
C SER A 560 -15.41 1.09 11.45
N THR A 561 -15.74 0.81 12.70
CA THR A 561 -17.00 1.25 13.32
C THR A 561 -16.76 2.01 14.62
N LEU A 562 -17.31 3.23 14.72
CA LEU A 562 -17.38 4.02 15.95
C LEU A 562 -18.75 3.83 16.60
N ARG A 563 -18.78 3.47 17.89
CA ARG A 563 -20.02 3.29 18.68
C ARG A 563 -20.26 4.50 19.54
N ALA A 564 -21.53 4.93 19.59
CA ALA A 564 -21.98 6.03 20.44
C ALA A 564 -23.40 5.77 20.93
N GLY A 565 -23.57 5.36 22.18
CA GLY A 565 -24.83 4.89 22.74
C GLY A 565 -25.36 3.67 21.98
N SER A 566 -26.59 3.76 21.48
CA SER A 566 -27.23 2.71 20.67
C SER A 566 -26.92 2.80 19.18
N ARG A 567 -26.13 3.79 18.74
CA ARG A 567 -25.81 4.01 17.33
C ARG A 567 -24.38 3.57 17.01
N SER A 568 -24.21 3.10 15.79
CA SER A 568 -22.92 2.79 15.19
C SER A 568 -22.73 3.66 13.97
N TYR A 569 -21.52 4.13 13.74
CA TYR A 569 -21.16 4.97 12.60
C TYR A 569 -19.97 4.35 11.88
N THR A 570 -20.05 4.27 10.58
CA THR A 570 -18.93 3.81 9.75
C THR A 570 -17.84 4.88 9.72
N ILE A 571 -16.60 4.48 9.97
CA ILE A 571 -15.43 5.35 9.87
C ILE A 571 -14.98 5.38 8.41
N SER A 572 -14.59 6.56 7.93
CA SER A 572 -14.02 6.71 6.59
C SER A 572 -12.65 6.05 6.50
N ASP A 573 -12.34 5.46 5.36
CA ASP A 573 -11.00 4.93 5.07
C ASP A 573 -9.94 6.05 5.06
N GLN A 574 -10.38 7.30 4.82
CA GLN A 574 -9.58 8.54 4.86
C GLN A 574 -9.88 9.36 6.12
N VAL A 575 -10.18 8.71 7.25
CA VAL A 575 -10.45 9.42 8.50
C VAL A 575 -9.20 10.16 8.98
N VAL A 576 -9.37 11.42 9.34
CA VAL A 576 -8.32 12.23 9.96
C VAL A 576 -8.37 12.05 11.46
N VAL A 577 -7.25 11.63 12.06
CA VAL A 577 -7.18 11.31 13.49
C VAL A 577 -6.18 12.23 14.18
N TYR A 578 -6.58 12.77 15.34
CA TYR A 578 -5.73 13.62 16.18
C TYR A 578 -5.69 13.12 17.62
N GLU A 579 -4.52 13.26 18.25
CA GLU A 579 -4.37 13.31 19.70
C GLU A 579 -4.43 14.78 20.14
N TYR A 580 -5.31 15.09 21.10
CA TYR A 580 -5.36 16.42 21.70
C TYR A 580 -4.69 16.40 23.07
N ARG A 581 -3.51 17.01 23.16
CA ARG A 581 -2.71 17.14 24.38
C ARG A 581 -2.06 18.53 24.44
N ASP A 582 -1.82 19.03 25.62
CA ASP A 582 -1.18 20.35 25.85
C ASP A 582 -1.87 21.49 25.08
N ARG A 583 -3.19 21.43 24.89
CA ARG A 583 -4.01 22.36 24.11
C ARG A 583 -3.66 22.42 22.61
N GLN A 584 -3.04 21.39 22.07
CA GLN A 584 -2.67 21.28 20.66
C GLN A 584 -3.18 19.97 20.07
N TYR A 585 -3.41 19.99 18.76
CA TYR A 585 -3.79 18.81 17.97
C TYR A 585 -2.55 18.23 17.30
N PHE A 586 -2.33 16.95 17.48
CA PHE A 586 -1.23 16.21 16.85
C PHE A 586 -1.82 15.14 15.95
N PRO A 587 -1.41 15.07 14.67
CA PRO A 587 -1.82 13.99 13.79
C PRO A 587 -1.48 12.62 14.39
N SER A 588 -2.39 11.67 14.23
CA SER A 588 -2.27 10.32 14.79
C SER A 588 -2.93 9.30 13.88
N THR A 589 -2.97 8.05 14.29
CA THR A 589 -3.66 6.96 13.61
C THR A 589 -4.76 6.36 14.46
N LEU A 590 -5.72 5.71 13.82
CA LEU A 590 -6.83 5.09 14.52
C LEU A 590 -6.34 3.99 15.48
N ASP A 591 -5.39 3.17 15.03
CA ASP A 591 -4.81 2.09 15.83
C ASP A 591 -4.14 2.63 17.09
N ARG A 592 -3.31 3.67 16.95
CA ARG A 592 -2.62 4.29 18.08
C ARG A 592 -3.58 4.83 19.15
N VAL A 593 -4.65 5.51 18.73
CA VAL A 593 -5.60 6.08 19.72
C VAL A 593 -6.46 5.01 20.39
N GLN A 594 -6.68 3.87 19.73
CA GLN A 594 -7.33 2.69 20.32
C GLN A 594 -6.44 2.04 21.37
N GLU A 595 -5.15 1.83 21.05
CA GLU A 595 -4.17 1.24 21.99
C GLU A 595 -4.01 2.07 23.26
N LEU A 596 -4.03 3.38 23.15
CA LEU A 596 -3.88 4.29 24.29
C LEU A 596 -5.12 4.34 25.21
N GLY A 597 -6.26 3.78 24.79
CA GLY A 597 -7.49 3.78 25.57
C GLY A 597 -8.04 5.17 25.88
N LEU A 598 -7.77 6.17 25.04
CA LEU A 598 -8.19 7.55 25.20
C LEU A 598 -9.69 7.71 24.93
N SER A 599 -10.29 8.76 25.50
CA SER A 599 -11.67 9.11 25.17
C SER A 599 -11.73 9.71 23.76
N LEU A 600 -12.65 9.20 22.93
CA LEU A 600 -12.74 9.58 21.53
C LEU A 600 -13.96 10.44 21.26
N THR A 601 -13.76 11.49 20.47
CA THR A 601 -14.84 12.28 19.87
C THR A 601 -14.73 12.14 18.37
N GLY A 602 -15.80 11.75 17.71
CA GLY A 602 -15.89 11.65 16.25
C GLY A 602 -16.72 12.77 15.65
N TRP A 603 -16.46 13.10 14.40
CA TRP A 603 -17.28 14.01 13.61
C TRP A 603 -17.65 13.38 12.27
N TYR A 604 -18.95 13.41 11.94
CA TYR A 604 -19.48 12.92 10.67
C TYR A 604 -20.05 14.07 9.84
N ASP A 605 -19.98 13.94 8.51
CA ASP A 605 -20.43 14.96 7.57
C ASP A 605 -21.96 14.98 7.40
N ARG A 606 -22.56 13.81 7.22
CA ARG A 606 -24.00 13.64 6.96
C ARG A 606 -24.48 12.25 7.44
N PRO A 607 -25.78 11.95 7.45
CA PRO A 607 -26.27 10.61 7.76
C PRO A 607 -25.72 9.53 6.81
N GLU A 608 -25.51 8.31 7.30
CA GLU A 608 -24.94 7.20 6.49
C GLU A 608 -25.75 6.87 5.24
N ASN A 609 -27.09 6.92 5.33
CA ASN A 609 -27.97 6.71 4.17
C ASN A 609 -27.89 7.81 3.11
N GLN A 610 -27.15 8.87 3.39
CA GLN A 610 -26.79 9.95 2.48
C GLN A 610 -25.27 9.93 2.16
N GLY A 611 -24.59 8.81 2.39
CA GLY A 611 -23.18 8.65 2.09
C GLY A 611 -22.21 9.07 3.19
N GLY A 612 -22.72 9.59 4.30
CA GLY A 612 -21.88 10.11 5.38
C GLY A 612 -21.09 9.06 6.13
N ARG A 613 -19.94 9.46 6.67
CA ARG A 613 -19.05 8.66 7.51
C ARG A 613 -18.42 9.53 8.61
N ILE A 614 -17.81 8.91 9.60
CA ILE A 614 -16.90 9.61 10.50
C ILE A 614 -15.69 10.07 9.68
N ARG A 615 -15.45 11.38 9.66
CA ARG A 615 -14.38 12.02 8.88
C ARG A 615 -13.21 12.47 9.73
N VAL A 616 -13.49 12.83 10.99
CA VAL A 616 -12.47 13.30 11.93
C VAL A 616 -12.68 12.58 13.27
N ILE A 617 -11.60 12.19 13.90
CA ILE A 617 -11.57 11.64 15.26
C ILE A 617 -10.55 12.42 16.07
N VAL A 618 -10.93 12.84 17.28
CA VAL A 618 -10.00 13.43 18.26
C VAL A 618 -9.99 12.57 19.51
N ALA A 619 -8.81 12.16 19.92
CA ALA A 619 -8.54 11.41 21.14
C ALA A 619 -8.02 12.35 22.24
N ARG A 620 -8.52 12.19 23.49
CA ARG A 620 -8.18 13.01 24.65
C ARG A 620 -7.91 12.17 25.89
#